data_fd8eba4c049fbc4c9f41529fa4eb9f1e
#
_entry.id   fd8eba4c049fbc4c9f41529fa4eb9f1e
#
_cell.length_a   1.000
_cell.length_b   1.000
_cell.length_c   1.000
_cell.angle_alpha   90.00
_cell.angle_beta   90.00
_cell.angle_gamma   90.00
#
_symmetry.space_group_name_H-M   'P 1'
#
loop_
_entity.id
_entity.type
_entity.pdbx_description
1 polymer ?
#
loop_
_entity_poly.entity_id
_entity_poly.type
_entity_poly.pdbx_seq_one_letter_code
_entity_poly.pdbx_strand_id
1 'polypeptide(L)'
;MKVFGVDIGGSGIKGAPVDLARGDLAEERYKVLTPHPATPEAVADCVKEVVDHFGWSGPVGATFPGVVTDGTTRTAANVDKGWIGLDADALLTGRLSGEAAGSPVTVLNDADAAGLAEMRYGAGRDRTGTVIVLTLGTGIGSAIFIDGRLVPNTELGHLELHGHDAEKRASTKVKEDEGLSWQHWAHRVQKYLAHVEMLFSPALFVIGGGVSRKAEKFLPLIEGIRAEIVPAQLQNNAGIVGAAMAAHAARAGEPPAADGSRAAAGSGRRTASAAGSAARAVRSAVDSPVGWPDDGR
;
A
#
# COMPACT_ATOMS: atom_id res chain seq x y z
N MET A 1 1.61 22.55 4.35
CA MET A 1 3.00 22.19 4.77
C MET A 1 3.54 21.19 3.78
N LYS A 2 4.80 21.43 3.30
CA LYS A 2 5.45 20.51 2.36
C LYS A 2 6.35 19.52 3.08
N VAL A 3 6.35 18.25 2.62
CA VAL A 3 7.24 17.15 3.06
C VAL A 3 7.64 16.38 1.81
N PHE A 4 8.85 15.84 1.77
CA PHE A 4 9.33 15.11 0.60
C PHE A 4 8.92 13.63 0.67
N GLY A 5 8.44 13.10 -0.44
CA GLY A 5 8.16 11.67 -0.59
C GLY A 5 8.96 11.07 -1.74
N VAL A 6 9.46 9.86 -1.53
CA VAL A 6 10.14 9.03 -2.53
C VAL A 6 9.43 7.70 -2.63
N ASP A 7 9.20 7.25 -3.84
CA ASP A 7 8.65 5.92 -4.14
C ASP A 7 9.73 5.07 -4.83
N ILE A 8 10.26 4.09 -4.10
CA ILE A 8 11.28 3.14 -4.58
C ILE A 8 10.57 1.96 -5.23
N GLY A 9 10.51 1.97 -6.56
CA GLY A 9 9.89 0.89 -7.32
C GLY A 9 10.89 0.05 -8.10
N GLY A 10 10.50 -1.15 -8.52
CA GLY A 10 11.38 -2.07 -9.26
C GLY A 10 11.83 -1.59 -10.64
N SER A 11 11.13 -0.63 -11.27
CA SER A 11 11.48 -0.07 -12.58
C SER A 11 11.90 1.40 -12.54
N GLY A 12 11.79 2.05 -11.41
CA GLY A 12 12.16 3.45 -11.26
C GLY A 12 11.90 3.97 -9.85
N ILE A 13 12.77 4.86 -9.43
CA ILE A 13 12.70 5.60 -8.17
C ILE A 13 12.24 7.00 -8.51
N LYS A 14 11.20 7.48 -7.86
CA LYS A 14 10.58 8.76 -8.17
C LYS A 14 10.21 9.49 -6.88
N GLY A 15 10.30 10.80 -6.87
CA GLY A 15 9.96 11.59 -5.70
C GLY A 15 9.57 13.02 -6.06
N ALA A 16 8.95 13.69 -5.10
CA ALA A 16 8.57 15.10 -5.20
C ALA A 16 8.27 15.68 -3.81
N PRO A 17 8.31 16.99 -3.64
CA PRO A 17 7.68 17.68 -2.53
C PRO A 17 6.16 17.48 -2.59
N VAL A 18 5.55 17.15 -1.44
CA VAL A 18 4.11 16.93 -1.28
C VAL A 18 3.51 18.03 -0.42
N ASP A 19 2.43 18.64 -0.85
CA ASP A 19 1.61 19.50 -0.01
C ASP A 19 0.60 18.66 0.79
N LEU A 20 0.91 18.40 2.05
CA LEU A 20 0.06 17.59 2.93
C LEU A 20 -1.29 18.25 3.29
N ALA A 21 -1.49 19.54 3.01
CA ALA A 21 -2.81 20.14 3.17
C ALA A 21 -3.75 19.73 2.03
N ARG A 22 -3.20 19.50 0.84
CA ARG A 22 -3.95 19.14 -0.37
C ARG A 22 -3.90 17.64 -0.69
N GLY A 23 -2.88 16.94 -0.19
CA GLY A 23 -2.65 15.53 -0.53
C GLY A 23 -2.15 15.33 -1.97
N ASP A 24 -1.46 16.31 -2.51
CA ASP A 24 -0.99 16.28 -3.90
C ASP A 24 0.47 16.73 -3.99
N LEU A 25 1.10 16.42 -5.13
CA LEU A 25 2.46 16.86 -5.40
C LEU A 25 2.49 18.39 -5.51
N ALA A 26 3.47 19.01 -4.87
CA ALA A 26 3.67 20.46 -4.95
C ALA A 26 4.44 20.87 -6.22
N GLU A 27 5.15 19.91 -6.81
CA GLU A 27 5.96 20.07 -8.03
C GLU A 27 5.89 18.77 -8.84
N GLU A 28 6.22 18.81 -10.13
CA GLU A 28 6.25 17.60 -10.95
C GLU A 28 7.31 16.64 -10.41
N ARG A 29 6.94 15.36 -10.30
CA ARG A 29 7.86 14.33 -9.79
C ARG A 29 9.05 14.12 -10.70
N TYR A 30 10.23 14.03 -10.13
CA TYR A 30 11.44 13.59 -10.81
C TYR A 30 11.58 12.08 -10.69
N LYS A 31 12.04 11.41 -11.76
CA LYS A 31 12.20 9.96 -11.82
C LYS A 31 13.56 9.59 -12.37
N VAL A 32 14.23 8.66 -11.69
CA VAL A 32 15.42 7.94 -12.17
C VAL A 32 15.09 6.46 -12.38
N LEU A 33 15.87 5.75 -13.19
CA LEU A 33 15.70 4.31 -13.35
C LEU A 33 16.24 3.59 -12.12
N THR A 34 15.56 2.54 -11.70
CA THR A 34 16.09 1.66 -10.65
C THR A 34 17.34 0.96 -11.16
N PRO A 35 18.46 0.98 -10.40
CA PRO A 35 19.70 0.34 -10.80
C PRO A 35 19.55 -1.19 -10.83
N HIS A 36 20.33 -1.84 -11.66
CA HIS A 36 20.43 -3.29 -11.70
C HIS A 36 21.89 -3.73 -11.57
N PRO A 37 22.28 -4.40 -10.47
CA PRO A 37 21.45 -4.83 -9.34
C PRO A 37 21.00 -3.66 -8.47
N ALA A 38 19.80 -3.78 -7.87
CA ALA A 38 19.21 -2.78 -6.97
C ALA A 38 19.77 -2.95 -5.54
N THR A 39 21.10 -2.79 -5.40
CA THR A 39 21.76 -2.88 -4.08
C THR A 39 21.39 -1.70 -3.19
N PRO A 40 21.54 -1.83 -1.86
CA PRO A 40 21.25 -0.75 -0.92
C PRO A 40 21.94 0.56 -1.28
N GLU A 41 23.24 0.52 -1.59
CA GLU A 41 24.05 1.69 -1.90
C GLU A 41 23.61 2.33 -3.23
N ALA A 42 23.38 1.53 -4.27
CA ALA A 42 23.00 2.04 -5.58
C ALA A 42 21.60 2.69 -5.55
N VAL A 43 20.66 2.09 -4.80
CA VAL A 43 19.33 2.68 -4.59
C VAL A 43 19.40 3.94 -3.75
N ALA A 44 20.25 3.96 -2.69
CA ALA A 44 20.45 5.14 -1.86
C ALA A 44 21.05 6.31 -2.67
N ASP A 45 21.94 6.04 -3.64
CA ASP A 45 22.45 7.04 -4.58
C ASP A 45 21.33 7.63 -5.45
N CYS A 46 20.43 6.79 -5.95
CA CYS A 46 19.28 7.25 -6.71
C CYS A 46 18.30 8.07 -5.86
N VAL A 47 18.06 7.67 -4.60
CA VAL A 47 17.22 8.46 -3.68
C VAL A 47 17.85 9.83 -3.44
N LYS A 48 19.18 9.88 -3.22
CA LYS A 48 19.91 11.14 -3.09
C LYS A 48 19.75 12.00 -4.34
N GLU A 49 19.94 11.44 -5.54
CA GLU A 49 19.77 12.17 -6.82
C GLU A 49 18.37 12.78 -6.92
N VAL A 50 17.33 12.02 -6.57
CA VAL A 50 15.94 12.49 -6.60
C VAL A 50 15.71 13.63 -5.61
N VAL A 51 16.27 13.56 -4.40
CA VAL A 51 16.12 14.60 -3.37
C VAL A 51 16.91 15.86 -3.74
N ASP A 52 18.14 15.70 -4.21
CA ASP A 52 19.05 16.81 -4.62
C ASP A 52 18.49 17.58 -5.81
N HIS A 53 17.76 16.91 -6.73
CA HIS A 53 17.12 17.57 -7.88
C HIS A 53 16.22 18.73 -7.47
N PHE A 54 15.58 18.63 -6.29
CA PHE A 54 14.69 19.68 -5.77
C PHE A 54 15.36 20.64 -4.79
N GLY A 55 16.67 20.50 -4.52
CA GLY A 55 17.35 21.28 -3.47
C GLY A 55 16.62 21.15 -2.13
N TRP A 56 16.11 19.95 -1.81
CA TRP A 56 15.23 19.75 -0.65
C TRP A 56 16.01 19.76 0.66
N SER A 57 15.44 20.43 1.66
CA SER A 57 15.88 20.34 3.04
C SER A 57 14.70 20.04 3.97
N GLY A 58 14.85 19.06 4.83
CA GLY A 58 13.81 18.63 5.77
C GLY A 58 13.49 17.13 5.68
N PRO A 59 12.47 16.66 6.42
CA PRO A 59 12.14 15.24 6.48
C PRO A 59 11.83 14.64 5.10
N VAL A 60 12.25 13.40 4.91
CA VAL A 60 12.03 12.62 3.69
C VAL A 60 11.36 11.30 4.07
N GLY A 61 10.26 10.98 3.42
CA GLY A 61 9.68 9.62 3.48
C GLY A 61 10.08 8.83 2.25
N ALA A 62 10.35 7.55 2.41
CA ALA A 62 10.66 6.67 1.29
C ALA A 62 9.85 5.36 1.39
N THR A 63 9.29 4.91 0.26
CA THR A 63 8.69 3.57 0.22
C THR A 63 9.76 2.52 -0.05
N PHE A 64 9.50 1.30 0.37
CA PHE A 64 10.33 0.14 0.06
C PHE A 64 9.45 -1.05 -0.37
N PRO A 65 9.80 -1.79 -1.44
CA PRO A 65 9.03 -2.93 -1.91
C PRO A 65 9.29 -4.19 -1.05
N GLY A 66 8.79 -4.19 0.16
CA GLY A 66 8.94 -5.27 1.14
C GLY A 66 8.58 -4.85 2.54
N VAL A 67 8.62 -5.80 3.46
CA VAL A 67 8.33 -5.59 4.89
C VAL A 67 9.40 -4.72 5.54
N VAL A 68 8.96 -3.66 6.24
CA VAL A 68 9.82 -2.75 7.01
C VAL A 68 9.31 -2.66 8.44
N THR A 69 10.16 -3.01 9.41
CA THR A 69 9.84 -2.93 10.84
C THR A 69 10.87 -2.07 11.55
N ASP A 70 10.43 -0.99 12.16
CA ASP A 70 11.29 -0.04 12.87
C ASP A 70 12.51 0.39 12.01
N GLY A 71 12.23 0.85 10.77
CA GLY A 71 13.25 1.26 9.81
C GLY A 71 14.09 0.14 9.21
N THR A 72 13.95 -1.11 9.69
CA THR A 72 14.71 -2.26 9.22
C THR A 72 13.93 -3.06 8.18
N THR A 73 14.53 -3.30 7.03
CA THR A 73 13.94 -4.14 5.97
C THR A 73 14.01 -5.62 6.34
N ARG A 74 12.89 -6.34 6.26
CA ARG A 74 12.77 -7.75 6.65
C ARG A 74 12.68 -8.69 5.46
N THR A 75 12.11 -8.20 4.36
CA THR A 75 12.01 -8.95 3.10
C THR A 75 12.51 -8.09 1.94
N ALA A 76 12.82 -8.72 0.81
CA ALA A 76 13.26 -8.05 -0.40
C ALA A 76 12.72 -8.81 -1.61
N ALA A 77 11.60 -8.35 -2.19
CA ALA A 77 10.91 -9.08 -3.26
C ALA A 77 11.56 -8.85 -4.63
N ASN A 78 11.75 -7.58 -5.03
CA ASN A 78 12.21 -7.21 -6.36
C ASN A 78 13.50 -6.35 -6.34
N VAL A 79 14.25 -6.41 -5.24
CA VAL A 79 15.51 -5.71 -5.03
C VAL A 79 16.58 -6.69 -4.53
N ASP A 80 17.81 -6.25 -4.41
CA ASP A 80 18.92 -7.08 -3.94
C ASP A 80 18.68 -7.60 -2.51
N LYS A 81 19.09 -8.84 -2.24
CA LYS A 81 18.90 -9.45 -0.92
C LYS A 81 19.77 -8.84 0.18
N GLY A 82 20.77 -8.05 -0.19
CA GLY A 82 21.55 -7.24 0.76
C GLY A 82 20.73 -6.25 1.57
N TRP A 83 19.50 -5.99 1.15
CA TRP A 83 18.55 -5.20 1.94
C TRP A 83 18.05 -5.92 3.21
N ILE A 84 18.01 -7.26 3.23
CA ILE A 84 17.42 -8.01 4.34
C ILE A 84 18.23 -7.83 5.62
N GLY A 85 17.58 -7.30 6.66
CA GLY A 85 18.19 -7.00 7.96
C GLY A 85 18.92 -5.65 8.02
N LEU A 86 18.86 -4.84 6.95
CA LEU A 86 19.49 -3.54 6.90
C LEU A 86 18.58 -2.47 7.54
N ASP A 87 19.17 -1.57 8.31
CA ASP A 87 18.53 -0.33 8.76
C ASP A 87 18.47 0.66 7.58
N ALA A 88 17.32 0.67 6.91
CA ALA A 88 17.11 1.49 5.72
C ALA A 88 16.95 2.98 6.08
N ASP A 89 16.38 3.30 7.24
CA ASP A 89 16.28 4.67 7.73
C ASP A 89 17.67 5.27 7.92
N ALA A 90 18.55 4.54 8.60
CA ALA A 90 19.93 4.98 8.84
C ALA A 90 20.73 5.07 7.55
N LEU A 91 20.64 4.08 6.65
CA LEU A 91 21.34 4.10 5.36
C LEU A 91 20.95 5.33 4.53
N LEU A 92 19.64 5.53 4.32
CA LEU A 92 19.15 6.62 3.48
C LEU A 92 19.43 7.98 4.13
N THR A 93 19.24 8.12 5.45
CA THR A 93 19.60 9.35 6.19
C THR A 93 21.08 9.69 6.03
N GLY A 94 21.97 8.70 6.18
CA GLY A 94 23.39 8.88 6.04
C GLY A 94 23.86 9.19 4.60
N ARG A 95 23.04 8.82 3.60
CA ARG A 95 23.37 9.07 2.19
C ARG A 95 23.01 10.48 1.72
N LEU A 96 22.02 11.11 2.33
CA LEU A 96 21.64 12.47 1.96
C LEU A 96 22.75 13.46 2.27
N SER A 97 22.95 14.43 1.39
CA SER A 97 24.02 15.46 1.48
C SER A 97 23.50 16.80 0.97
N GLY A 98 24.38 17.79 0.91
CA GLY A 98 23.99 19.14 0.47
C GLY A 98 22.94 19.75 1.42
N GLU A 99 21.87 20.32 0.89
CA GLU A 99 20.79 20.92 1.68
C GLU A 99 19.99 19.91 2.47
N ALA A 100 19.96 18.63 2.01
CA ALA A 100 19.29 17.53 2.69
C ALA A 100 20.19 16.83 3.73
N ALA A 101 21.42 17.26 3.95
CA ALA A 101 22.34 16.62 4.89
C ALA A 101 21.74 16.55 6.31
N GLY A 102 21.68 15.34 6.86
CA GLY A 102 21.10 15.09 8.20
C GLY A 102 19.58 15.17 8.27
N SER A 103 18.89 15.31 7.14
CA SER A 103 17.43 15.18 7.11
C SER A 103 17.05 13.74 7.44
N PRO A 104 16.16 13.52 8.43
CA PRO A 104 15.74 12.16 8.78
C PRO A 104 14.93 11.55 7.64
N VAL A 105 15.25 10.31 7.30
CA VAL A 105 14.47 9.51 6.36
C VAL A 105 13.64 8.50 7.16
N THR A 106 12.38 8.35 6.80
CA THR A 106 11.47 7.33 7.32
C THR A 106 11.08 6.39 6.20
N VAL A 107 11.37 5.12 6.35
CA VAL A 107 11.07 4.09 5.34
C VAL A 107 9.88 3.24 5.78
N LEU A 108 8.97 2.95 4.84
CA LEU A 108 7.82 2.09 5.07
C LEU A 108 7.51 1.24 3.83
N ASN A 109 6.69 0.21 4.00
CA ASN A 109 6.22 -0.61 2.89
C ASN A 109 5.48 0.23 1.84
N ASP A 110 5.62 -0.10 0.55
CA ASP A 110 5.06 0.64 -0.57
C ASP A 110 3.52 0.57 -0.63
N ALA A 111 2.93 -0.58 -0.30
CA ALA A 111 1.48 -0.72 -0.23
C ALA A 111 0.89 0.00 0.98
N ASP A 112 1.58 -0.03 2.13
CA ASP A 112 1.19 0.74 3.32
C ASP A 112 1.17 2.24 3.01
N ALA A 113 2.22 2.75 2.34
CA ALA A 113 2.27 4.15 1.91
C ALA A 113 1.11 4.50 0.99
N ALA A 114 0.87 3.68 -0.06
CA ALA A 114 -0.23 3.91 -0.97
C ALA A 114 -1.58 3.89 -0.24
N GLY A 115 -1.75 2.96 0.70
CA GLY A 115 -2.93 2.85 1.54
C GLY A 115 -3.17 4.08 2.41
N LEU A 116 -2.14 4.58 3.10
CA LEU A 116 -2.21 5.80 3.91
C LEU A 116 -2.71 6.99 3.09
N ALA A 117 -2.17 7.16 1.88
CA ALA A 117 -2.57 8.22 0.98
C ALA A 117 -4.04 8.10 0.53
N GLU A 118 -4.46 6.89 0.12
CA GLU A 118 -5.84 6.62 -0.31
C GLU A 118 -6.86 6.79 0.83
N MET A 119 -6.51 6.37 2.04
CA MET A 119 -7.37 6.56 3.22
C MET A 119 -7.50 8.03 3.62
N ARG A 120 -6.47 8.83 3.40
CA ARG A 120 -6.48 10.25 3.79
C ARG A 120 -7.10 11.16 2.73
N TYR A 121 -6.77 10.93 1.46
CA TYR A 121 -7.07 11.88 0.37
C TYR A 121 -7.85 11.24 -0.79
N GLY A 122 -7.93 9.92 -0.83
CA GLY A 122 -8.47 9.16 -1.95
C GLY A 122 -9.75 8.40 -1.65
N ALA A 123 -9.87 7.23 -2.26
CA ALA A 123 -11.07 6.39 -2.26
C ALA A 123 -11.46 5.83 -0.87
N GLY A 124 -10.50 5.76 0.06
CA GLY A 124 -10.74 5.31 1.44
C GLY A 124 -11.13 6.43 2.41
N ARG A 125 -11.17 7.69 1.98
CA ARG A 125 -11.45 8.82 2.85
C ARG A 125 -12.83 8.71 3.51
N ASP A 126 -12.88 9.01 4.81
CA ASP A 126 -14.09 8.99 5.64
C ASP A 126 -14.75 7.59 5.75
N ARG A 127 -14.02 6.51 5.39
CA ARG A 127 -14.49 5.13 5.54
C ARG A 127 -14.15 4.57 6.92
N THR A 128 -15.10 3.87 7.51
CA THR A 128 -14.99 3.18 8.81
C THR A 128 -15.02 1.67 8.63
N GLY A 129 -14.70 0.94 9.70
CA GLY A 129 -14.59 -0.52 9.66
C GLY A 129 -13.28 -0.97 9.01
N THR A 130 -13.29 -2.20 8.49
CA THR A 130 -12.12 -2.77 7.81
C THR A 130 -12.08 -2.32 6.34
N VAL A 131 -11.02 -1.62 5.95
CA VAL A 131 -10.74 -1.24 4.56
C VAL A 131 -9.46 -1.95 4.13
N ILE A 132 -9.48 -2.57 2.95
CA ILE A 132 -8.31 -3.24 2.38
C ILE A 132 -7.93 -2.54 1.08
N VAL A 133 -6.74 -1.98 1.05
CA VAL A 133 -6.14 -1.40 -0.16
C VAL A 133 -5.24 -2.46 -0.79
N LEU A 134 -5.44 -2.75 -2.06
CA LEU A 134 -4.68 -3.74 -2.83
C LEU A 134 -4.02 -3.06 -4.02
N THR A 135 -2.70 -3.17 -4.15
CA THR A 135 -1.96 -2.68 -5.31
C THR A 135 -1.67 -3.82 -6.27
N LEU A 136 -2.33 -3.83 -7.43
CA LEU A 136 -2.13 -4.85 -8.46
C LEU A 136 -1.10 -4.37 -9.49
N GLY A 137 0.08 -4.99 -9.45
CA GLY A 137 1.24 -4.62 -10.27
C GLY A 137 2.06 -5.83 -10.70
N THR A 138 3.38 -5.78 -10.49
CA THR A 138 4.29 -6.93 -10.65
C THR A 138 3.90 -8.06 -9.71
N GLY A 139 3.55 -7.73 -8.47
CA GLY A 139 2.93 -8.60 -7.48
C GLY A 139 1.58 -8.05 -7.04
N ILE A 140 1.15 -8.42 -5.82
CA ILE A 140 0.00 -7.88 -5.12
C ILE A 140 0.46 -7.35 -3.76
N GLY A 141 0.55 -6.03 -3.62
CA GLY A 141 0.74 -5.39 -2.32
C GLY A 141 -0.60 -5.20 -1.61
N SER A 142 -0.56 -5.15 -0.28
CA SER A 142 -1.78 -4.98 0.52
C SER A 142 -1.53 -4.08 1.73
N ALA A 143 -2.52 -3.27 2.08
CA ALA A 143 -2.56 -2.53 3.33
C ALA A 143 -3.96 -2.66 3.95
N ILE A 144 -4.03 -3.01 5.22
CA ILE A 144 -5.29 -3.16 5.96
C ILE A 144 -5.45 -1.99 6.92
N PHE A 145 -6.64 -1.43 6.96
CA PHE A 145 -7.01 -0.38 7.88
C PHE A 145 -8.22 -0.82 8.71
N ILE A 146 -8.20 -0.51 10.00
CA ILE A 146 -9.32 -0.68 10.92
C ILE A 146 -9.64 0.69 11.49
N ASP A 147 -10.81 1.22 11.14
CA ASP A 147 -11.24 2.58 11.54
C ASP A 147 -10.17 3.64 11.27
N GLY A 148 -9.59 3.63 10.07
CA GLY A 148 -8.55 4.56 9.62
C GLY A 148 -7.13 4.27 10.14
N ARG A 149 -6.94 3.26 10.98
CA ARG A 149 -5.63 2.89 11.53
C ARG A 149 -5.01 1.76 10.72
N LEU A 150 -3.79 1.98 10.26
CA LEU A 150 -3.02 1.00 9.51
C LEU A 150 -2.65 -0.22 10.38
N VAL A 151 -2.86 -1.41 9.82
CA VAL A 151 -2.21 -2.66 10.24
C VAL A 151 -0.99 -2.85 9.33
N PRO A 152 0.23 -2.53 9.79
CA PRO A 152 1.38 -2.40 8.90
C PRO A 152 1.86 -3.75 8.38
N ASN A 153 2.51 -3.70 7.20
CA ASN A 153 3.23 -4.83 6.61
C ASN A 153 2.37 -6.06 6.35
N THR A 154 1.17 -5.89 5.86
CA THR A 154 0.33 -7.03 5.45
C THR A 154 0.72 -7.51 4.06
N GLU A 155 0.89 -8.81 3.89
CA GLU A 155 1.38 -9.45 2.66
C GLU A 155 0.33 -10.42 2.09
N LEU A 156 -0.90 -9.93 1.84
CA LEU A 156 -1.99 -10.76 1.33
C LEU A 156 -1.75 -11.27 -0.10
N GLY A 157 -0.79 -10.71 -0.83
CA GLY A 157 -0.36 -11.23 -2.12
C GLY A 157 0.24 -12.63 -2.05
N HIS A 158 0.86 -12.96 -0.90
CA HIS A 158 1.42 -14.29 -0.61
C HIS A 158 0.42 -15.26 -0.01
N LEU A 159 -0.86 -14.87 0.10
CA LEU A 159 -1.90 -15.79 0.53
C LEU A 159 -1.97 -16.99 -0.41
N GLU A 160 -1.86 -18.19 0.14
CA GLU A 160 -1.91 -19.41 -0.65
C GLU A 160 -3.35 -19.76 -1.04
N LEU A 161 -3.61 -19.84 -2.33
CA LEU A 161 -4.87 -20.27 -2.91
C LEU A 161 -4.64 -21.47 -3.83
N HIS A 162 -5.19 -22.64 -3.44
CA HIS A 162 -5.07 -23.87 -4.21
C HIS A 162 -3.60 -24.22 -4.58
N GLY A 163 -2.68 -24.10 -3.62
CA GLY A 163 -1.28 -24.44 -3.80
C GLY A 163 -0.42 -23.37 -4.50
N HIS A 164 -0.95 -22.16 -4.70
CA HIS A 164 -0.23 -21.06 -5.35
C HIS A 164 -0.37 -19.76 -4.55
N ASP A 165 0.69 -18.97 -4.49
CA ASP A 165 0.60 -17.57 -4.06
C ASP A 165 -0.41 -16.82 -4.92
N ALA A 166 -1.31 -16.07 -4.31
CA ALA A 166 -2.35 -15.33 -5.02
C ALA A 166 -1.76 -14.40 -6.10
N GLU A 167 -0.65 -13.73 -5.82
CA GLU A 167 0.00 -12.82 -6.77
C GLU A 167 0.51 -13.53 -8.03
N LYS A 168 0.91 -14.81 -7.93
CA LYS A 168 1.34 -15.61 -9.08
C LYS A 168 0.19 -16.02 -10.01
N ARG A 169 -1.04 -15.67 -9.64
CA ARG A 169 -2.25 -15.98 -10.44
C ARG A 169 -3.06 -14.74 -10.77
N ALA A 170 -3.07 -13.70 -9.92
CA ALA A 170 -3.95 -12.55 -10.01
C ALA A 170 -3.25 -11.19 -10.15
N SER A 171 -1.90 -11.12 -10.15
CA SER A 171 -1.20 -9.87 -10.42
C SER A 171 -1.39 -9.38 -11.86
N THR A 172 -1.18 -8.08 -12.09
CA THR A 172 -1.23 -7.51 -13.45
C THR A 172 -0.13 -8.08 -14.35
N LYS A 173 1.05 -8.35 -13.78
CA LYS A 173 2.14 -8.99 -14.51
C LYS A 173 1.73 -10.35 -15.08
N VAL A 174 1.05 -11.18 -14.30
CA VAL A 174 0.55 -12.49 -14.77
C VAL A 174 -0.44 -12.30 -15.92
N LYS A 175 -1.36 -11.32 -15.82
CA LYS A 175 -2.26 -10.99 -16.93
C LYS A 175 -1.52 -10.70 -18.22
N GLU A 176 -0.42 -9.94 -18.13
CA GLU A 176 0.39 -9.54 -19.29
C GLU A 176 1.21 -10.71 -19.84
N ASP A 177 1.91 -11.43 -18.96
CA ASP A 177 2.79 -12.55 -19.33
C ASP A 177 2.01 -13.72 -19.96
N GLU A 178 0.81 -14.03 -19.44
CA GLU A 178 -0.06 -15.10 -19.95
C GLU A 178 -1.02 -14.64 -21.07
N GLY A 179 -1.01 -13.35 -21.42
CA GLY A 179 -1.91 -12.79 -22.44
C GLY A 179 -3.39 -12.89 -22.10
N LEU A 180 -3.75 -12.86 -20.81
CA LEU A 180 -5.12 -13.06 -20.36
C LEU A 180 -6.06 -11.94 -20.84
N SER A 181 -7.25 -12.32 -21.30
CA SER A 181 -8.34 -11.34 -21.49
C SER A 181 -8.72 -10.67 -20.17
N TRP A 182 -9.35 -9.51 -20.23
CA TRP A 182 -9.86 -8.84 -19.04
C TRP A 182 -10.84 -9.70 -18.25
N GLN A 183 -11.67 -10.47 -18.95
CA GLN A 183 -12.66 -11.36 -18.34
C GLN A 183 -11.99 -12.52 -17.56
N HIS A 184 -11.02 -13.20 -18.17
CA HIS A 184 -10.32 -14.30 -17.51
C HIS A 184 -9.51 -13.79 -16.31
N TRP A 185 -8.83 -12.65 -16.43
CA TRP A 185 -8.09 -12.08 -15.34
C TRP A 185 -9.00 -11.57 -14.21
N ALA A 186 -10.12 -10.88 -14.53
CA ALA A 186 -11.10 -10.45 -13.55
C ALA A 186 -11.65 -11.62 -12.72
N HIS A 187 -11.89 -12.77 -13.35
CA HIS A 187 -12.31 -13.97 -12.63
C HIS A 187 -11.25 -14.46 -11.63
N ARG A 188 -9.96 -14.39 -11.97
CA ARG A 188 -8.87 -14.71 -11.03
C ARG A 188 -8.83 -13.71 -9.87
N VAL A 189 -8.94 -12.43 -10.16
CA VAL A 189 -9.02 -11.36 -9.13
C VAL A 189 -10.25 -11.57 -8.24
N GLN A 190 -11.41 -11.92 -8.81
CA GLN A 190 -12.63 -12.22 -8.05
C GLN A 190 -12.42 -13.34 -7.05
N LYS A 191 -11.78 -14.45 -7.45
CA LYS A 191 -11.48 -15.57 -6.52
C LYS A 191 -10.58 -15.12 -5.37
N TYR A 192 -9.58 -14.30 -5.66
CA TYR A 192 -8.70 -13.73 -4.66
C TYR A 192 -9.48 -12.83 -3.68
N LEU A 193 -10.28 -11.89 -4.19
CA LEU A 193 -11.09 -10.99 -3.37
C LEU A 193 -12.11 -11.75 -2.52
N ALA A 194 -12.77 -12.77 -3.08
CA ALA A 194 -13.72 -13.61 -2.33
C ALA A 194 -13.04 -14.32 -1.14
N HIS A 195 -11.80 -14.80 -1.34
CA HIS A 195 -11.04 -15.43 -0.26
C HIS A 195 -10.63 -14.42 0.82
N VAL A 196 -10.12 -13.26 0.42
CA VAL A 196 -9.80 -12.17 1.35
C VAL A 196 -11.06 -11.69 2.09
N GLU A 197 -12.19 -11.56 1.39
CA GLU A 197 -13.45 -11.18 2.03
C GLU A 197 -13.92 -12.21 3.06
N MET A 198 -13.78 -13.50 2.76
CA MET A 198 -14.10 -14.56 3.69
C MET A 198 -13.28 -14.48 4.99
N LEU A 199 -12.00 -14.10 4.89
CA LEU A 199 -11.09 -14.01 6.04
C LEU A 199 -11.28 -12.74 6.87
N PHE A 200 -11.51 -11.60 6.22
CA PHE A 200 -11.45 -10.28 6.86
C PHE A 200 -12.79 -9.53 6.91
N SER A 201 -13.78 -9.95 6.12
CA SER A 201 -15.10 -9.29 5.98
C SER A 201 -14.98 -7.75 5.86
N PRO A 202 -14.19 -7.23 4.91
CA PRO A 202 -13.99 -5.78 4.79
C PRO A 202 -15.29 -5.08 4.38
N ALA A 203 -15.39 -3.80 4.73
CA ALA A 203 -16.43 -2.92 4.21
C ALA A 203 -16.09 -2.39 2.81
N LEU A 204 -14.80 -2.29 2.49
CA LEU A 204 -14.31 -1.71 1.25
C LEU A 204 -13.01 -2.37 0.78
N PHE A 205 -12.93 -2.65 -0.52
CA PHE A 205 -11.69 -2.86 -1.24
C PHE A 205 -11.35 -1.64 -2.10
N VAL A 206 -10.14 -1.09 -1.95
CA VAL A 206 -9.59 -0.06 -2.84
C VAL A 206 -8.55 -0.71 -3.75
N ILE A 207 -8.79 -0.71 -5.06
CA ILE A 207 -7.92 -1.36 -6.03
C ILE A 207 -6.97 -0.34 -6.65
N GLY A 208 -5.72 -0.42 -6.26
CA GLY A 208 -4.60 0.42 -6.69
C GLY A 208 -3.66 -0.27 -7.69
N GLY A 209 -2.47 0.31 -7.84
CA GLY A 209 -1.48 -0.10 -8.82
C GLY A 209 -1.76 0.48 -10.21
N GLY A 210 -0.87 0.20 -11.17
CA GLY A 210 -0.97 0.78 -12.52
C GLY A 210 -2.25 0.42 -13.28
N VAL A 211 -2.84 -0.73 -12.95
CA VAL A 211 -4.07 -1.23 -13.58
C VAL A 211 -5.33 -0.47 -13.14
N SER A 212 -5.30 0.24 -12.01
CA SER A 212 -6.46 1.03 -11.53
C SER A 212 -6.94 2.06 -12.55
N ARG A 213 -6.05 2.55 -13.43
CA ARG A 213 -6.40 3.43 -14.55
C ARG A 213 -7.27 2.77 -15.63
N LYS A 214 -7.41 1.46 -15.58
CA LYS A 214 -8.23 0.65 -16.49
C LYS A 214 -9.33 -0.09 -15.71
N ALA A 215 -9.72 0.44 -14.57
CA ALA A 215 -10.69 -0.17 -13.66
C ALA A 215 -12.02 -0.50 -14.36
N GLU A 216 -12.44 0.35 -15.29
CA GLU A 216 -13.66 0.17 -16.11
C GLU A 216 -13.65 -1.11 -16.96
N LYS A 217 -12.46 -1.71 -17.21
CA LYS A 217 -12.31 -2.92 -18.01
C LYS A 217 -12.49 -4.21 -17.23
N PHE A 218 -12.33 -4.17 -15.90
CA PHE A 218 -12.33 -5.40 -15.11
C PHE A 218 -13.20 -5.33 -13.84
N LEU A 219 -13.33 -4.19 -13.15
CA LEU A 219 -14.16 -4.12 -11.95
C LEU A 219 -15.63 -4.49 -12.21
N PRO A 220 -16.26 -4.07 -13.33
CA PRO A 220 -17.64 -4.48 -13.64
C PRO A 220 -17.80 -5.98 -13.90
N LEU A 221 -16.71 -6.72 -14.10
CA LEU A 221 -16.72 -8.17 -14.34
C LEU A 221 -16.52 -8.98 -13.05
N ILE A 222 -16.34 -8.33 -11.91
CA ILE A 222 -16.18 -8.95 -10.59
C ILE A 222 -17.54 -9.00 -9.93
N GLU A 223 -18.02 -10.21 -9.64
CA GLU A 223 -19.32 -10.47 -9.05
C GLU A 223 -19.20 -11.27 -7.75
N GLY A 224 -20.26 -11.31 -6.94
CA GLY A 224 -20.34 -12.15 -5.74
C GLY A 224 -19.49 -11.67 -4.56
N ILE A 225 -18.96 -10.47 -4.60
CA ILE A 225 -18.28 -9.81 -3.48
C ILE A 225 -19.26 -8.88 -2.78
N ARG A 226 -19.37 -8.98 -1.46
CA ARG A 226 -20.31 -8.16 -0.65
C ARG A 226 -19.73 -6.77 -0.35
N ALA A 227 -18.41 -6.71 -0.16
CA ALA A 227 -17.71 -5.46 0.07
C ALA A 227 -17.80 -4.56 -1.17
N GLU A 228 -17.89 -3.26 -0.95
CA GLU A 228 -17.74 -2.29 -2.03
C GLU A 228 -16.34 -2.42 -2.64
N ILE A 229 -16.22 -2.32 -3.97
CA ILE A 229 -14.94 -2.34 -4.67
C ILE A 229 -14.81 -1.06 -5.48
N VAL A 230 -13.78 -0.27 -5.20
CA VAL A 230 -13.55 1.01 -5.90
C VAL A 230 -12.10 1.12 -6.40
N PRO A 231 -11.85 1.85 -7.49
CA PRO A 231 -10.48 2.13 -7.92
C PRO A 231 -9.84 3.19 -7.02
N ALA A 232 -8.53 3.06 -6.82
CA ALA A 232 -7.69 4.05 -6.17
C ALA A 232 -7.69 5.39 -6.95
N GLN A 233 -7.70 6.50 -6.24
CA GLN A 233 -7.80 7.85 -6.82
C GLN A 233 -6.45 8.53 -7.03
N LEU A 234 -5.47 8.32 -6.13
CA LEU A 234 -4.14 8.96 -6.21
C LEU A 234 -3.21 8.28 -7.20
N GLN A 235 -3.56 7.08 -7.66
CA GLN A 235 -2.84 6.36 -8.71
C GLN A 235 -1.32 6.29 -8.46
N ASN A 236 -0.52 6.79 -9.42
CA ASN A 236 0.94 6.72 -9.36
C ASN A 236 1.60 7.67 -8.33
N ASN A 237 0.82 8.54 -7.69
CA ASN A 237 1.32 9.48 -6.68
C ASN A 237 1.09 8.95 -5.26
N ALA A 238 0.28 7.91 -5.08
CA ALA A 238 -0.10 7.38 -3.77
C ALA A 238 1.12 7.02 -2.90
N GLY A 239 2.12 6.31 -3.46
CA GLY A 239 3.35 5.97 -2.73
C GLY A 239 4.13 7.20 -2.26
N ILE A 240 4.31 8.20 -3.14
CA ILE A 240 5.01 9.45 -2.81
C ILE A 240 4.28 10.23 -1.72
N VAL A 241 2.96 10.36 -1.84
CA VAL A 241 2.11 11.08 -0.86
C VAL A 241 2.13 10.37 0.48
N GLY A 242 1.96 9.04 0.50
CA GLY A 242 1.97 8.25 1.72
C GLY A 242 3.33 8.23 2.42
N ALA A 243 4.43 8.17 1.66
CA ALA A 243 5.78 8.29 2.21
C ALA A 243 5.98 9.64 2.91
N ALA A 244 5.58 10.74 2.27
CA ALA A 244 5.63 12.07 2.87
C ALA A 244 4.78 12.19 4.15
N MET A 245 3.60 11.54 4.17
CA MET A 245 2.76 11.47 5.38
C MET A 245 3.46 10.74 6.52
N ALA A 246 4.11 9.60 6.24
CA ALA A 246 4.84 8.82 7.24
C ALA A 246 6.00 9.63 7.85
N ALA A 247 6.79 10.32 7.02
CA ALA A 247 7.88 11.19 7.51
C ALA A 247 7.36 12.35 8.37
N HIS A 248 6.18 12.88 8.03
CA HIS A 248 5.55 13.91 8.85
C HIS A 248 5.11 13.37 10.22
N ALA A 249 4.46 12.20 10.25
CA ALA A 249 4.01 11.56 11.47
C ALA A 249 5.18 11.17 12.39
N ALA A 250 6.24 10.60 11.82
CA ALA A 250 7.45 10.23 12.55
C ALA A 250 8.09 11.45 13.24
N ARG A 251 8.12 12.62 12.59
CA ARG A 251 8.61 13.87 13.20
C ARG A 251 7.75 14.31 14.38
N ALA A 252 6.46 14.06 14.36
CA ALA A 252 5.53 14.37 15.44
C ALA A 252 5.58 13.34 16.59
N GLY A 253 6.29 12.21 16.40
CA GLY A 253 6.27 11.08 17.33
C GLY A 253 4.95 10.33 17.31
N GLU A 254 4.20 10.43 16.23
CA GLU A 254 2.89 9.81 16.04
C GLU A 254 3.01 8.61 15.10
N PRO A 255 2.24 7.52 15.31
CA PRO A 255 2.15 6.46 14.33
C PRO A 255 1.52 7.01 13.03
N PRO A 256 1.91 6.51 11.86
CA PRO A 256 1.28 6.91 10.61
C PRO A 256 -0.20 6.52 10.62
N ALA A 257 -1.09 7.51 10.58
CA ALA A 257 -2.53 7.33 10.58
C ALA A 257 -3.17 8.05 9.39
N ALA A 258 -4.25 7.47 8.89
CA ALA A 258 -5.00 8.02 7.76
C ALA A 258 -5.93 9.17 8.17
N ASP A 259 -6.36 9.22 9.44
CA ASP A 259 -7.26 10.27 9.91
C ASP A 259 -6.48 11.41 10.57
N GLY A 260 -6.92 12.66 10.32
CA GLY A 260 -6.42 13.85 10.99
C GLY A 260 -7.15 14.14 12.30
N SER A 261 -7.83 13.17 12.88
CA SER A 261 -8.52 13.36 14.14
C SER A 261 -7.49 13.49 15.25
N ARG A 262 -7.29 14.73 15.73
CA ARG A 262 -6.74 14.99 17.04
C ARG A 262 -7.49 14.10 18.03
N ALA A 263 -6.76 13.25 18.75
CA ALA A 263 -7.29 12.61 19.94
C ALA A 263 -7.87 13.71 20.85
N ALA A 264 -9.17 13.89 20.80
CA ALA A 264 -9.88 14.64 21.80
C ALA A 264 -9.78 13.80 23.09
N ALA A 265 -8.81 14.13 23.93
CA ALA A 265 -8.80 13.72 25.32
C ALA A 265 -10.05 14.33 25.97
N GLY A 266 -11.13 13.57 25.98
CA GLY A 266 -12.40 13.87 26.59
C GLY A 266 -12.79 12.76 27.54
N SER A 267 -12.43 12.90 28.80
CA SER A 267 -12.95 12.09 29.91
C SER A 267 -14.48 12.11 29.88
N GLY A 268 -15.10 11.00 29.57
CA GLY A 268 -16.54 10.81 29.67
C GLY A 268 -16.86 9.41 30.13
N ARG A 269 -16.88 9.16 31.42
CA ARG A 269 -17.56 8.01 32.03
C ARG A 269 -18.98 7.96 31.48
N ARG A 270 -19.34 6.91 30.79
CA ARG A 270 -20.73 6.50 30.62
C ARG A 270 -20.92 5.10 31.15
N THR A 271 -21.83 5.05 32.11
CA THR A 271 -22.34 3.91 32.83
C THR A 271 -22.99 2.90 31.91
N ALA A 272 -22.74 1.62 32.21
CA ALA A 272 -23.42 0.49 31.62
C ALA A 272 -24.91 0.52 31.86
N SER A 273 -25.70 0.27 30.83
CA SER A 273 -27.08 -0.19 30.94
C SER A 273 -27.24 -1.43 30.05
N ALA A 274 -27.69 -2.49 30.72
CA ALA A 274 -27.99 -3.80 30.11
C ALA A 274 -29.34 -3.79 29.41
N ALA A 275 -29.45 -4.56 28.35
CA ALA A 275 -30.58 -5.39 27.88
C ALA A 275 -30.31 -5.67 26.40
N GLY A 276 -30.33 -6.87 25.88
CA GLY A 276 -31.16 -8.00 26.00
C GLY A 276 -31.24 -8.63 24.63
N SER A 277 -30.79 -9.87 24.53
CA SER A 277 -31.27 -10.98 23.66
C SER A 277 -31.86 -10.67 22.29
N ALA A 278 -31.18 -11.13 21.23
CA ALA A 278 -31.81 -11.86 20.11
C ALA A 278 -30.76 -12.69 19.36
N ALA A 279 -30.49 -13.89 19.84
CA ALA A 279 -29.88 -14.95 19.01
C ALA A 279 -30.97 -15.50 18.09
N ARG A 280 -30.82 -15.38 16.78
CA ARG A 280 -31.52 -16.25 15.84
C ARG A 280 -30.61 -16.63 14.67
N ALA A 281 -30.52 -17.92 14.50
CA ALA A 281 -29.75 -18.73 13.59
C ALA A 281 -29.69 -18.22 12.15
N VAL A 282 -28.46 -18.18 11.61
CA VAL A 282 -28.21 -18.39 10.19
C VAL A 282 -27.35 -19.65 10.09
N ARG A 283 -28.00 -20.76 9.74
CA ARG A 283 -27.32 -21.98 9.29
C ARG A 283 -27.30 -22.00 7.77
N SER A 284 -26.19 -22.53 7.25
CA SER A 284 -25.95 -23.11 5.94
C SER A 284 -25.93 -22.22 4.72
N ALA A 285 -24.70 -21.89 4.29
CA ALA A 285 -24.27 -21.95 2.88
C ALA A 285 -22.73 -22.00 2.84
N VAL A 286 -22.15 -23.10 3.29
CA VAL A 286 -20.75 -23.42 3.07
C VAL A 286 -20.72 -24.85 2.54
N ASP A 287 -20.79 -24.99 1.22
CA ASP A 287 -20.29 -26.16 0.52
C ASP A 287 -20.30 -25.87 -0.99
N SER A 288 -19.18 -25.38 -1.49
CA SER A 288 -18.68 -25.67 -2.83
C SER A 288 -17.21 -25.25 -2.88
N PRO A 289 -16.27 -26.15 -3.12
CA PRO A 289 -14.88 -25.78 -3.33
C PRO A 289 -14.76 -25.03 -4.65
N VAL A 290 -14.51 -23.73 -4.57
CA VAL A 290 -14.24 -22.89 -5.74
C VAL A 290 -12.80 -23.13 -6.17
N GLY A 291 -12.56 -24.20 -6.92
CA GLY A 291 -11.25 -24.47 -7.54
C GLY A 291 -10.89 -23.43 -8.62
N TRP A 292 -9.59 -23.19 -8.84
CA TRP A 292 -9.12 -22.55 -10.07
C TRP A 292 -9.54 -23.45 -11.24
N PRO A 293 -10.02 -22.93 -12.38
CA PRO A 293 -10.22 -23.77 -13.55
C PRO A 293 -8.88 -24.40 -13.91
N ASP A 294 -8.88 -25.72 -14.12
CA ASP A 294 -7.81 -26.40 -14.83
C ASP A 294 -7.78 -25.77 -16.22
N ASP A 295 -6.75 -24.95 -16.48
CA ASP A 295 -6.43 -24.51 -17.82
C ASP A 295 -5.86 -25.75 -18.52
N GLY A 296 -6.77 -26.53 -19.10
CA GLY A 296 -6.42 -27.73 -19.85
C GLY A 296 -5.34 -27.41 -20.90
N ARG A 297 -4.18 -27.98 -20.67
CA ARG A 297 -3.20 -28.34 -21.69
C ARG A 297 -2.96 -29.81 -21.61
#